data_8d860113ab3873b1efefcf0b6bb3562c
#
_entry.id   8d860113ab3873b1efefcf0b6bb3562c
#
_cell.length_a   1.000
_cell.length_b   1.000
_cell.length_c   1.000
_cell.angle_alpha   90.00
_cell.angle_beta   90.00
_cell.angle_gamma   90.00
#
_symmetry.space_group_name_H-M   'P 1'
#
loop_
_entity.id
_entity.type
_entity.pdbx_description
1 polymer ?
#
loop_
_entity_poly.entity_id
_entity_poly.type
_entity_poly.pdbx_seq_one_letter_code
_entity_poly.pdbx_strand_id
1 'polypeptide(L)'
;MKSFVQGFWLILCLFCSASLCGQIKLSSGWQSSFVRITSEGKLIYIPDEKGNTIPDFSQVGYHHGNRSLPFPKVADVVLTPVEGKDNRPMIQAAIDEVSRKQPDADGHRGTILLKRGLYPVHGTIQISQSGIVLMGEGDNVHETCLLAVGKERFPLIKVSGKGRVEEIEGTRVRITDHFVPVGTTSLTVEKSNAFRPGDRVIVFRPGTDEWIHDIRMDCIVERKGTRQWKASEYNLSYEREVIKVEGKRIYIDNPIVMQMEEKYGGGEVYKYSFNGRISEVGVMNICLESEFEDYEDTNHGWIGLLFDKVENCWARNITCRYFGYAGISCDTASKNVTVADCRCLEMKSMITGGFRYSFNNCGQQNLFMNCQATEGRHDFVTGAKVCGPNVFYNCIASQTYADIGPHHRWASGTLYDNVYTDGEINVQDRGNWGSGHGWAGVTQVLWNCRAKGAAIQSPWASGDNYCIGLKGKKVQGRLSGRPDARWEGQNESNIFPRSLYVAQLMARHKNLNLTILNK
;
A
#
# COMPACT_ATOMS: atom_id res chain seq x y z
N MET A 1 32.37 27.29 -68.95
CA MET A 1 32.14 27.77 -67.61
C MET A 1 31.70 26.56 -66.72
N LYS A 2 32.33 26.41 -65.60
CA LYS A 2 32.50 25.20 -64.82
C LYS A 2 31.20 24.59 -64.30
N SER A 3 30.96 23.29 -64.60
CA SER A 3 29.97 22.43 -63.95
C SER A 3 30.67 21.63 -62.86
N PHE A 4 30.10 21.64 -61.65
CA PHE A 4 30.54 20.81 -60.55
C PHE A 4 29.62 19.57 -60.49
N VAL A 5 30.21 18.40 -60.61
CA VAL A 5 29.61 17.10 -60.37
C VAL A 5 29.84 16.79 -58.89
N GLN A 6 28.78 16.61 -58.10
CA GLN A 6 28.85 16.06 -56.74
C GLN A 6 28.53 14.58 -56.78
N GLY A 7 29.53 13.76 -56.46
CA GLY A 7 29.38 12.31 -56.30
C GLY A 7 28.72 11.96 -54.96
N PHE A 8 27.71 11.10 -55.04
CA PHE A 8 27.05 10.47 -53.92
C PHE A 8 27.89 9.29 -53.43
N TRP A 9 28.43 9.36 -52.22
CA TRP A 9 29.01 8.24 -51.51
C TRP A 9 27.93 7.59 -50.65
N LEU A 10 27.52 6.36 -51.01
CA LEU A 10 26.69 5.48 -50.21
C LEU A 10 27.57 4.89 -49.10
N ILE A 11 27.39 5.36 -47.86
CA ILE A 11 27.98 4.74 -46.69
C ILE A 11 26.98 3.70 -46.18
N LEU A 12 27.31 2.44 -46.39
CA LEU A 12 26.63 1.27 -45.85
C LEU A 12 26.97 1.15 -44.35
N CYS A 13 26.17 1.70 -43.47
CA CYS A 13 26.30 1.47 -42.04
C CYS A 13 25.78 0.08 -41.69
N LEU A 14 26.71 -0.86 -41.53
CA LEU A 14 26.45 -2.12 -40.82
C LEU A 14 26.11 -1.78 -39.37
N PHE A 15 24.83 -1.88 -39.01
CA PHE A 15 24.40 -1.92 -37.63
C PHE A 15 24.81 -3.25 -37.03
N CYS A 16 25.98 -3.26 -36.39
CA CYS A 16 26.36 -4.28 -35.44
C CYS A 16 25.46 -4.08 -34.21
N SER A 17 24.42 -4.87 -34.07
CA SER A 17 23.62 -4.95 -32.85
C SER A 17 24.48 -5.61 -31.74
N ALA A 18 25.36 -4.81 -31.14
CA ALA A 18 25.96 -5.18 -29.87
C ALA A 18 24.85 -5.09 -28.82
N SER A 19 24.35 -6.24 -28.39
CA SER A 19 23.55 -6.35 -27.19
C SER A 19 24.38 -5.81 -26.03
N LEU A 20 24.16 -4.53 -25.68
CA LEU A 20 24.64 -3.98 -24.42
C LEU A 20 23.84 -4.65 -23.30
N CYS A 21 24.23 -5.87 -22.96
CA CYS A 21 23.97 -6.44 -21.65
C CYS A 21 24.81 -5.63 -20.66
N GLY A 22 24.31 -4.48 -20.24
CA GLY A 22 24.94 -3.67 -19.20
C GLY A 22 24.96 -4.49 -17.94
N GLN A 23 26.08 -5.12 -17.64
CA GLN A 23 26.36 -5.62 -16.29
C GLN A 23 26.22 -4.41 -15.36
N ILE A 24 25.12 -4.38 -14.60
CA ILE A 24 24.97 -3.46 -13.48
C ILE A 24 26.16 -3.77 -12.58
N LYS A 25 27.14 -2.87 -12.53
CA LYS A 25 28.20 -2.92 -11.53
C LYS A 25 27.49 -2.87 -10.19
N LEU A 26 27.41 -4.02 -9.51
CA LEU A 26 26.89 -4.12 -8.16
C LEU A 26 27.76 -3.21 -7.30
N SER A 27 27.19 -2.07 -6.86
CA SER A 27 27.91 -1.15 -6.01
C SER A 27 28.16 -1.86 -4.68
N SER A 28 29.42 -1.89 -4.25
CA SER A 28 29.79 -2.37 -2.92
C SER A 28 29.27 -1.36 -1.89
N GLY A 29 28.33 -1.75 -1.07
CA GLY A 29 27.79 -0.96 0.03
C GLY A 29 27.64 -1.82 1.28
N TRP A 30 27.26 -1.20 2.39
CA TRP A 30 26.91 -1.90 3.60
C TRP A 30 25.65 -2.77 3.37
N GLN A 31 25.69 -4.01 3.78
CA GLN A 31 24.59 -4.96 3.65
C GLN A 31 24.09 -5.41 5.01
N SER A 32 22.79 -5.60 5.12
CA SER A 32 22.14 -6.15 6.30
C SER A 32 22.53 -7.61 6.55
N SER A 33 22.51 -8.04 7.83
CA SER A 33 22.64 -9.45 8.16
C SER A 33 21.40 -10.28 7.80
N PHE A 34 20.23 -9.63 7.58
CA PHE A 34 18.95 -10.29 7.27
C PHE A 34 18.69 -10.47 5.78
N VAL A 35 19.19 -9.56 4.94
CA VAL A 35 19.02 -9.63 3.48
C VAL A 35 20.30 -9.19 2.79
N ARG A 36 20.81 -10.03 1.89
CA ARG A 36 22.06 -9.78 1.15
C ARG A 36 21.87 -9.99 -0.35
N ILE A 37 22.70 -9.31 -1.13
CA ILE A 37 22.85 -9.57 -2.55
C ILE A 37 24.22 -10.20 -2.77
N THR A 38 24.27 -11.38 -3.41
CA THR A 38 25.52 -12.08 -3.73
C THR A 38 26.30 -11.35 -4.82
N SER A 39 27.54 -11.77 -5.06
CA SER A 39 28.36 -11.30 -6.19
C SER A 39 27.71 -11.55 -7.56
N GLU A 40 26.86 -12.58 -7.65
CA GLU A 40 26.10 -12.92 -8.87
C GLU A 40 24.78 -12.12 -8.98
N GLY A 41 24.50 -11.21 -8.04
CA GLY A 41 23.29 -10.38 -8.02
C GLY A 41 22.04 -11.10 -7.49
N LYS A 42 22.19 -12.25 -6.82
CA LYS A 42 21.09 -12.99 -6.23
C LYS A 42 20.72 -12.45 -4.86
N LEU A 43 19.45 -12.14 -4.64
CA LEU A 43 18.93 -11.78 -3.33
C LEU A 43 18.82 -13.01 -2.43
N ILE A 44 19.36 -12.91 -1.21
CA ILE A 44 19.33 -13.98 -0.21
C ILE A 44 18.69 -13.43 1.07
N TYR A 45 17.74 -14.18 1.62
CA TYR A 45 17.14 -13.95 2.92
C TYR A 45 17.81 -14.85 3.95
N ILE A 46 18.24 -14.28 5.07
CA ILE A 46 18.92 -15.00 6.14
C ILE A 46 17.93 -15.18 7.28
N PRO A 47 17.55 -16.43 7.61
CA PRO A 47 16.60 -16.69 8.67
C PRO A 47 17.21 -16.42 10.06
N ASP A 48 16.35 -16.05 11.01
CA ASP A 48 16.69 -16.07 12.44
C ASP A 48 16.68 -17.51 12.99
N GLU A 49 16.89 -17.65 14.31
CA GLU A 49 16.96 -18.95 14.98
C GLU A 49 15.64 -19.73 14.91
N LYS A 50 14.51 -19.05 14.64
CA LYS A 50 13.17 -19.64 14.47
C LYS A 50 12.80 -19.88 13.02
N GLY A 51 13.67 -19.49 12.09
CA GLY A 51 13.42 -19.60 10.65
C GLY A 51 12.66 -18.41 10.04
N ASN A 52 12.42 -17.32 10.79
CA ASN A 52 11.80 -16.12 10.24
C ASN A 52 12.77 -15.38 9.33
N THR A 53 12.26 -14.84 8.25
CA THR A 53 12.99 -13.96 7.34
C THR A 53 12.22 -12.66 7.14
N ILE A 54 12.91 -11.61 6.69
CA ILE A 54 12.22 -10.45 6.14
C ILE A 54 11.37 -10.92 4.95
N PRO A 55 10.06 -10.57 4.89
CA PRO A 55 9.19 -11.02 3.80
C PRO A 55 9.59 -10.45 2.44
N ASP A 56 9.20 -11.15 1.39
CA ASP A 56 9.18 -10.60 0.04
C ASP A 56 7.95 -9.69 -0.13
N PHE A 57 8.18 -8.41 -0.39
CA PHE A 57 7.15 -7.38 -0.60
C PHE A 57 6.89 -7.10 -2.09
N SER A 58 7.52 -7.83 -3.01
CA SER A 58 7.47 -7.48 -4.43
C SER A 58 6.11 -7.71 -5.09
N GLN A 59 5.23 -8.50 -4.48
CA GLN A 59 3.92 -8.84 -5.04
C GLN A 59 2.78 -7.97 -4.49
N VAL A 60 2.98 -6.66 -4.47
CA VAL A 60 1.97 -5.68 -4.05
C VAL A 60 1.59 -4.76 -5.21
N GLY A 61 0.47 -4.04 -5.04
CA GLY A 61 -0.03 -3.10 -6.03
C GLY A 61 -0.74 -3.77 -7.21
N TYR A 62 -1.07 -2.96 -8.19
CA TYR A 62 -1.83 -3.32 -9.38
C TYR A 62 -1.28 -4.60 -10.04
N HIS A 63 -2.14 -5.62 -10.16
CA HIS A 63 -1.76 -6.96 -10.65
C HIS A 63 -0.46 -7.50 -10.04
N HIS A 64 -0.28 -7.35 -8.73
CA HIS A 64 0.93 -7.81 -8.00
C HIS A 64 2.24 -7.21 -8.55
N GLY A 65 2.18 -6.00 -9.13
CA GLY A 65 3.32 -5.37 -9.80
C GLY A 65 3.74 -6.03 -11.12
N ASN A 66 2.92 -6.93 -11.68
CA ASN A 66 3.23 -7.65 -12.94
C ASN A 66 2.79 -6.88 -14.18
N ARG A 67 1.95 -5.85 -14.03
CA ARG A 67 1.46 -5.02 -15.13
C ARG A 67 1.76 -3.55 -14.87
N SER A 68 2.10 -2.82 -15.93
CA SER A 68 2.18 -1.36 -15.88
C SER A 68 0.80 -0.77 -15.63
N LEU A 69 0.75 0.37 -14.92
CA LEU A 69 -0.50 1.10 -14.76
C LEU A 69 -1.01 1.55 -16.14
N PRO A 70 -2.29 1.29 -16.46
CA PRO A 70 -2.88 1.75 -17.73
C PRO A 70 -2.79 3.27 -17.88
N PHE A 71 -2.52 3.70 -19.11
CA PHE A 71 -2.55 5.12 -19.49
C PHE A 71 -3.34 5.25 -20.81
N PRO A 72 -4.66 5.43 -20.75
CA PRO A 72 -5.51 5.55 -21.94
C PRO A 72 -5.08 6.74 -22.80
N LYS A 73 -4.97 6.51 -24.11
CA LYS A 73 -4.64 7.57 -25.09
C LYS A 73 -5.88 8.19 -25.73
N VAL A 74 -7.00 7.47 -25.66
CA VAL A 74 -8.29 7.87 -26.26
C VAL A 74 -9.33 7.86 -25.16
N ALA A 75 -10.15 8.89 -25.11
CA ALA A 75 -11.28 8.98 -24.21
C ALA A 75 -12.57 8.64 -24.94
N ASP A 76 -13.46 7.90 -24.27
CA ASP A 76 -14.80 7.56 -24.76
C ASP A 76 -15.78 8.71 -24.55
N VAL A 77 -15.61 9.45 -23.48
CA VAL A 77 -16.42 10.62 -23.12
C VAL A 77 -15.48 11.77 -22.74
N VAL A 78 -15.76 12.94 -23.27
CA VAL A 78 -14.99 14.17 -22.95
C VAL A 78 -15.94 15.19 -22.36
N LEU A 79 -15.61 15.68 -21.16
CA LEU A 79 -16.40 16.66 -20.43
C LEU A 79 -15.64 17.97 -20.26
N THR A 80 -16.36 19.08 -20.39
CA THR A 80 -15.86 20.43 -20.11
C THR A 80 -16.60 20.97 -18.88
N PRO A 81 -15.94 21.70 -17.98
CA PRO A 81 -16.60 22.22 -16.78
C PRO A 81 -17.70 23.22 -17.15
N VAL A 82 -18.77 23.23 -16.38
CA VAL A 82 -19.80 24.26 -16.44
C VAL A 82 -19.56 25.23 -15.29
N GLU A 83 -19.09 26.40 -15.65
CA GLU A 83 -18.71 27.43 -14.68
C GLU A 83 -19.87 27.82 -13.75
N GLY A 84 -19.58 27.96 -12.45
CA GLY A 84 -20.54 28.37 -11.43
C GLY A 84 -21.68 27.39 -11.16
N LYS A 85 -21.62 26.14 -11.69
CA LYS A 85 -22.64 25.11 -11.47
C LYS A 85 -22.03 23.86 -10.81
N ASP A 86 -22.90 23.09 -10.17
CA ASP A 86 -22.55 21.74 -9.74
C ASP A 86 -22.30 20.83 -10.96
N ASN A 87 -21.05 20.38 -11.13
CA ASN A 87 -20.64 19.49 -12.21
C ASN A 87 -20.82 18.00 -11.87
N ARG A 88 -21.17 17.66 -10.63
CA ARG A 88 -21.36 16.28 -10.21
C ARG A 88 -22.36 15.51 -11.08
N PRO A 89 -23.58 16.05 -11.40
CA PRO A 89 -24.55 15.32 -12.22
C PRO A 89 -24.00 14.96 -13.61
N MET A 90 -23.27 15.86 -14.25
CA MET A 90 -22.66 15.63 -15.56
C MET A 90 -21.59 14.52 -15.50
N ILE A 91 -20.70 14.60 -14.52
CA ILE A 91 -19.63 13.58 -14.34
C ILE A 91 -20.26 12.23 -14.02
N GLN A 92 -21.24 12.19 -13.12
CA GLN A 92 -21.94 10.96 -12.75
C GLN A 92 -22.67 10.33 -13.95
N ALA A 93 -23.35 11.13 -14.76
CA ALA A 93 -24.03 10.64 -15.96
C ALA A 93 -23.05 9.99 -16.95
N ALA A 94 -21.86 10.55 -17.14
CA ALA A 94 -20.82 9.96 -17.98
C ALA A 94 -20.29 8.63 -17.39
N ILE A 95 -20.08 8.57 -16.08
CA ILE A 95 -19.71 7.32 -15.38
C ILE A 95 -20.79 6.26 -15.57
N ASP A 96 -22.06 6.63 -15.40
CA ASP A 96 -23.21 5.73 -15.56
C ASP A 96 -23.37 5.24 -17.01
N GLU A 97 -23.07 6.08 -17.99
CA GLU A 97 -23.05 5.71 -19.41
C GLU A 97 -21.95 4.67 -19.69
N VAL A 98 -20.70 4.97 -19.31
CA VAL A 98 -19.56 4.06 -19.51
C VAL A 98 -19.76 2.74 -18.75
N SER A 99 -20.40 2.77 -17.59
CA SER A 99 -20.70 1.59 -16.77
C SER A 99 -21.56 0.54 -17.51
N ARG A 100 -22.37 0.94 -18.48
CA ARG A 100 -23.24 0.04 -19.27
C ARG A 100 -22.53 -0.64 -20.43
N LYS A 101 -21.34 -0.17 -20.82
CA LYS A 101 -20.57 -0.77 -21.90
C LYS A 101 -20.06 -2.16 -21.48
N GLN A 102 -19.85 -3.06 -22.44
CA GLN A 102 -19.16 -4.31 -22.19
C GLN A 102 -17.67 -4.05 -22.00
N PRO A 103 -17.01 -4.74 -21.08
CA PRO A 103 -15.57 -4.62 -20.93
C PRO A 103 -14.86 -5.22 -22.15
N ASP A 104 -13.68 -4.69 -22.46
CA ASP A 104 -12.76 -5.29 -23.40
C ASP A 104 -12.02 -6.52 -22.79
N ALA A 105 -11.06 -7.07 -23.53
CA ALA A 105 -10.29 -8.24 -23.10
C ALA A 105 -9.43 -8.00 -21.83
N ASP A 106 -9.06 -6.74 -21.55
CA ASP A 106 -8.31 -6.34 -20.37
C ASP A 106 -9.23 -5.92 -19.21
N GLY A 107 -10.53 -5.96 -19.39
CA GLY A 107 -11.54 -5.63 -18.39
C GLY A 107 -11.95 -4.15 -18.37
N HIS A 108 -11.46 -3.32 -19.30
CA HIS A 108 -11.80 -1.90 -19.37
C HIS A 108 -13.12 -1.68 -20.13
N ARG A 109 -13.94 -0.74 -19.62
CA ARG A 109 -15.22 -0.32 -20.21
C ARG A 109 -15.11 1.00 -20.94
N GLY A 110 -14.22 1.87 -20.47
CA GLY A 110 -13.96 3.13 -21.12
C GLY A 110 -13.35 4.18 -20.21
N THR A 111 -12.98 5.28 -20.85
CA THR A 111 -12.27 6.40 -20.26
C THR A 111 -13.09 7.68 -20.35
N ILE A 112 -13.21 8.39 -19.23
CA ILE A 112 -13.84 9.70 -19.14
C ILE A 112 -12.73 10.72 -18.94
N LEU A 113 -12.60 11.65 -19.87
CA LEU A 113 -11.64 12.76 -19.81
C LEU A 113 -12.34 14.05 -19.36
N LEU A 114 -11.89 14.59 -18.26
CA LEU A 114 -12.24 15.93 -17.80
C LEU A 114 -11.24 16.92 -18.37
N LYS A 115 -11.73 17.86 -19.19
CA LYS A 115 -10.91 18.94 -19.75
C LYS A 115 -10.44 19.88 -18.65
N ARG A 116 -9.41 20.66 -18.96
CA ARG A 116 -8.89 21.72 -18.09
C ARG A 116 -10.02 22.64 -17.60
N GLY A 117 -9.99 22.96 -16.32
CA GLY A 117 -10.87 23.90 -15.65
C GLY A 117 -11.30 23.45 -14.27
N LEU A 118 -12.05 24.30 -13.59
CA LEU A 118 -12.56 24.07 -12.25
C LEU A 118 -13.96 23.46 -12.32
N TYR A 119 -14.15 22.34 -11.63
CA TYR A 119 -15.41 21.60 -11.52
C TYR A 119 -15.91 21.66 -10.07
N PRO A 120 -16.77 22.60 -9.66
CA PRO A 120 -17.49 22.51 -8.40
C PRO A 120 -18.31 21.22 -8.35
N VAL A 121 -18.20 20.47 -7.25
CA VAL A 121 -18.84 19.16 -7.06
C VAL A 121 -19.50 19.15 -5.68
N HIS A 122 -20.82 19.08 -5.67
CA HIS A 122 -21.62 19.04 -4.43
C HIS A 122 -21.91 17.58 -4.05
N GLY A 123 -21.07 17.03 -3.17
CA GLY A 123 -21.15 15.65 -2.70
C GLY A 123 -20.22 14.68 -3.45
N THR A 124 -20.51 13.40 -3.40
CA THR A 124 -19.63 12.33 -3.86
C THR A 124 -19.86 11.96 -5.34
N ILE A 125 -18.79 11.87 -6.12
CA ILE A 125 -18.75 11.16 -7.40
C ILE A 125 -18.53 9.68 -7.10
N GLN A 126 -19.43 8.80 -7.58
CA GLN A 126 -19.41 7.38 -7.28
C GLN A 126 -19.03 6.55 -8.53
N ILE A 127 -17.98 5.71 -8.40
CA ILE A 127 -17.63 4.68 -9.39
C ILE A 127 -17.90 3.31 -8.75
N SER A 128 -18.92 2.59 -9.23
CA SER A 128 -19.37 1.31 -8.64
C SER A 128 -19.28 0.14 -9.62
N GLN A 129 -18.61 0.34 -10.76
CA GLN A 129 -18.46 -0.68 -11.80
C GLN A 129 -16.98 -0.80 -12.20
N SER A 130 -16.53 -2.03 -12.48
CA SER A 130 -15.17 -2.31 -12.96
C SER A 130 -14.89 -1.64 -14.32
N GLY A 131 -13.60 -1.43 -14.61
CA GLY A 131 -13.14 -1.07 -15.95
C GLY A 131 -13.29 0.39 -16.34
N ILE A 132 -13.44 1.30 -15.40
CA ILE A 132 -13.64 2.74 -15.66
C ILE A 132 -12.39 3.53 -15.33
N VAL A 133 -11.93 4.36 -16.25
CA VAL A 133 -10.87 5.32 -16.00
C VAL A 133 -11.44 6.73 -16.00
N LEU A 134 -11.29 7.45 -14.90
CA LEU A 134 -11.57 8.88 -14.78
C LEU A 134 -10.23 9.63 -14.81
N MET A 135 -10.02 10.46 -15.81
CA MET A 135 -8.77 11.20 -15.96
C MET A 135 -8.99 12.67 -16.31
N GLY A 136 -8.05 13.50 -15.88
CA GLY A 136 -7.94 14.90 -16.26
C GLY A 136 -6.79 15.16 -17.22
N GLU A 137 -6.56 16.43 -17.52
CA GLU A 137 -5.45 16.91 -18.36
C GLU A 137 -4.21 17.32 -17.53
N GLY A 138 -4.27 17.23 -16.19
CA GLY A 138 -3.18 17.51 -15.29
C GLY A 138 -3.64 17.62 -13.84
N ASP A 139 -2.70 17.57 -12.90
CA ASP A 139 -2.95 17.43 -11.47
C ASP A 139 -2.68 18.71 -10.64
N ASN A 140 -2.62 19.86 -11.29
CA ASN A 140 -2.52 21.15 -10.59
C ASN A 140 -3.81 21.98 -10.73
N VAL A 141 -3.95 23.00 -9.87
CA VAL A 141 -5.16 23.85 -9.77
C VAL A 141 -5.52 24.61 -11.05
N HIS A 142 -4.56 24.81 -11.95
CA HIS A 142 -4.75 25.49 -13.23
C HIS A 142 -5.02 24.53 -14.38
N GLU A 143 -5.06 23.26 -14.12
CA GLU A 143 -5.38 22.20 -15.08
C GLU A 143 -6.78 21.63 -14.81
N THR A 144 -6.92 20.35 -14.52
CA THR A 144 -8.22 19.79 -14.19
C THR A 144 -8.38 19.72 -12.67
N CYS A 145 -9.27 20.52 -12.12
CA CYS A 145 -9.50 20.58 -10.68
C CYS A 145 -10.97 20.28 -10.32
N LEU A 146 -11.20 19.26 -9.51
CA LEU A 146 -12.49 18.98 -8.87
C LEU A 146 -12.50 19.62 -7.49
N LEU A 147 -13.44 20.54 -7.25
CA LEU A 147 -13.61 21.24 -5.98
C LEU A 147 -14.79 20.65 -5.21
N ALA A 148 -14.51 20.00 -4.08
CA ALA A 148 -15.52 19.54 -3.15
C ALA A 148 -16.19 20.74 -2.49
N VAL A 149 -17.49 20.92 -2.73
CA VAL A 149 -18.32 22.00 -2.19
C VAL A 149 -19.35 21.42 -1.24
N GLY A 150 -19.42 21.99 -0.03
CA GLY A 150 -20.40 21.59 0.97
C GLY A 150 -19.83 21.54 2.39
N LYS A 151 -20.73 21.62 3.37
CA LYS A 151 -20.42 21.65 4.80
C LYS A 151 -20.68 20.30 5.49
N GLU A 152 -20.34 19.21 4.81
CA GLU A 152 -20.52 17.83 5.30
C GLU A 152 -19.27 17.00 5.04
N ARG A 153 -19.09 15.95 5.83
CA ARG A 153 -18.00 14.99 5.65
C ARG A 153 -18.33 13.97 4.57
N PHE A 154 -17.70 14.08 3.42
CA PHE A 154 -17.88 13.12 2.33
C PHE A 154 -16.56 12.88 1.58
N PRO A 155 -16.37 11.71 0.96
CA PRO A 155 -15.33 11.51 -0.04
C PRO A 155 -15.73 12.20 -1.35
N LEU A 156 -14.81 12.97 -1.95
CA LEU A 156 -15.10 13.63 -3.23
C LEU A 156 -15.25 12.60 -4.35
N ILE A 157 -14.33 11.64 -4.45
CA ILE A 157 -14.44 10.49 -5.36
C ILE A 157 -14.45 9.21 -4.53
N LYS A 158 -15.45 8.36 -4.75
CA LYS A 158 -15.53 7.05 -4.12
C LYS A 158 -15.58 5.95 -5.18
N VAL A 159 -14.54 5.11 -5.19
CA VAL A 159 -14.47 3.89 -5.97
C VAL A 159 -14.82 2.72 -5.05
N SER A 160 -16.01 2.17 -5.20
CA SER A 160 -16.48 1.17 -4.24
C SER A 160 -17.37 0.10 -4.87
N GLY A 161 -16.96 -1.15 -4.68
CA GLY A 161 -17.78 -2.32 -4.97
C GLY A 161 -18.84 -2.59 -3.90
N LYS A 162 -19.34 -3.83 -3.90
CA LYS A 162 -20.36 -4.36 -2.96
C LYS A 162 -19.86 -5.66 -2.33
N GLY A 163 -20.64 -6.22 -1.44
CA GLY A 163 -20.39 -7.53 -0.86
C GLY A 163 -19.26 -7.54 0.19
N ARG A 164 -18.77 -8.72 0.45
CA ARG A 164 -17.72 -9.02 1.44
C ARG A 164 -17.07 -10.36 1.12
N VAL A 165 -15.97 -10.67 1.81
CA VAL A 165 -15.40 -12.03 1.83
C VAL A 165 -16.43 -13.00 2.39
N GLU A 166 -16.69 -14.09 1.65
CA GLU A 166 -17.57 -15.18 2.04
C GLU A 166 -16.80 -16.50 1.92
N GLU A 167 -16.74 -17.26 3.01
CA GLU A 167 -16.09 -18.56 3.04
C GLU A 167 -16.85 -19.54 2.13
N ILE A 168 -16.13 -20.34 1.36
CA ILE A 168 -16.69 -21.45 0.60
C ILE A 168 -16.77 -22.65 1.54
N GLU A 169 -17.99 -23.04 1.90
CA GLU A 169 -18.28 -24.11 2.87
C GLU A 169 -17.55 -25.42 2.52
N GLY A 170 -17.07 -26.11 3.54
CA GLY A 170 -16.39 -27.40 3.42
C GLY A 170 -14.94 -27.34 2.92
N THR A 171 -14.38 -26.13 2.73
CA THR A 171 -12.99 -25.96 2.27
C THR A 171 -12.01 -25.63 3.38
N ARG A 172 -12.47 -25.28 4.59
CA ARG A 172 -11.64 -24.92 5.73
C ARG A 172 -10.85 -26.13 6.24
N VAL A 173 -9.54 -25.96 6.37
CA VAL A 173 -8.61 -26.97 6.88
C VAL A 173 -7.59 -26.33 7.82
N ARG A 174 -7.09 -27.10 8.77
CA ARG A 174 -6.04 -26.68 9.67
C ARG A 174 -4.67 -26.70 8.97
N ILE A 175 -3.84 -25.72 9.29
CA ILE A 175 -2.40 -25.78 9.06
C ILE A 175 -1.81 -26.70 10.12
N THR A 176 -1.02 -27.68 9.71
CA THR A 176 -0.47 -28.73 10.60
C THR A 176 0.98 -28.48 10.99
N ASP A 177 1.60 -27.42 10.46
CA ASP A 177 2.91 -26.97 10.91
C ASP A 177 2.79 -26.42 12.33
N HIS A 178 3.59 -26.92 13.28
CA HIS A 178 3.59 -26.44 14.68
C HIS A 178 4.02 -24.96 14.78
N PHE A 179 4.84 -24.55 13.83
CA PHE A 179 5.34 -23.18 13.70
C PHE A 179 5.44 -22.79 12.23
N VAL A 180 4.76 -21.73 11.83
CA VAL A 180 4.85 -21.13 10.51
C VAL A 180 5.66 -19.83 10.61
N PRO A 181 6.91 -19.80 10.12
CA PRO A 181 7.74 -18.61 10.22
C PRO A 181 7.30 -17.49 9.26
N VAL A 182 7.62 -16.27 9.65
CA VAL A 182 7.48 -15.09 8.77
C VAL A 182 8.37 -15.29 7.53
N GLY A 183 7.87 -14.89 6.36
CA GLY A 183 8.57 -14.99 5.07
C GLY A 183 8.28 -16.28 4.30
N THR A 184 7.66 -17.29 4.93
CA THR A 184 7.28 -18.51 4.21
C THR A 184 6.13 -18.30 3.23
N THR A 185 6.22 -19.01 2.09
CA THR A 185 5.18 -19.05 1.05
C THR A 185 4.57 -20.43 0.88
N SER A 186 4.84 -21.36 1.79
CA SER A 186 4.28 -22.71 1.74
C SER A 186 3.76 -23.16 3.10
N LEU A 187 2.60 -23.82 3.12
CA LEU A 187 1.91 -24.27 4.32
C LEU A 187 1.58 -25.76 4.18
N THR A 188 1.81 -26.53 5.24
CA THR A 188 1.34 -27.92 5.31
C THR A 188 -0.06 -27.92 5.89
N VAL A 189 -1.02 -28.52 5.20
CA VAL A 189 -2.43 -28.54 5.61
C VAL A 189 -2.90 -29.97 5.89
N GLU A 190 -3.91 -30.11 6.71
CA GLU A 190 -4.50 -31.41 7.06
C GLU A 190 -4.97 -32.17 5.82
N LYS A 191 -5.65 -31.47 4.91
CA LYS A 191 -6.16 -31.99 3.61
C LYS A 191 -6.00 -30.91 2.55
N SER A 192 -5.43 -31.28 1.40
CA SER A 192 -5.19 -30.34 0.28
C SER A 192 -6.10 -30.56 -0.93
N ASN A 193 -6.94 -31.59 -0.92
CA ASN A 193 -7.74 -32.02 -2.06
C ASN A 193 -8.76 -30.99 -2.58
N ALA A 194 -9.14 -30.03 -1.71
CA ALA A 194 -10.02 -28.92 -2.10
C ALA A 194 -9.31 -27.79 -2.87
N PHE A 195 -7.98 -27.74 -2.83
CA PHE A 195 -7.21 -26.61 -3.37
C PHE A 195 -6.61 -26.90 -4.75
N ARG A 196 -6.58 -25.88 -5.60
CA ARG A 196 -5.97 -25.91 -6.94
C ARG A 196 -5.23 -24.58 -7.16
N PRO A 197 -4.19 -24.54 -8.03
CA PRO A 197 -3.60 -23.29 -8.50
C PRO A 197 -4.68 -22.32 -9.03
N GLY A 198 -4.60 -21.05 -8.66
CA GLY A 198 -5.58 -20.01 -8.98
C GLY A 198 -6.72 -19.87 -7.96
N ASP A 199 -6.84 -20.77 -6.97
CA ASP A 199 -7.84 -20.63 -5.92
C ASP A 199 -7.51 -19.44 -5.01
N ARG A 200 -8.50 -18.59 -4.77
CA ARG A 200 -8.44 -17.53 -3.77
C ARG A 200 -8.68 -18.12 -2.39
N VAL A 201 -7.76 -17.88 -1.48
CA VAL A 201 -7.82 -18.43 -0.12
C VAL A 201 -7.61 -17.35 0.94
N ILE A 202 -8.21 -17.56 2.08
CA ILE A 202 -7.83 -16.89 3.32
C ILE A 202 -6.88 -17.79 4.08
N VAL A 203 -5.71 -17.26 4.42
CA VAL A 203 -4.89 -17.82 5.48
C VAL A 203 -5.34 -17.13 6.77
N PHE A 204 -5.99 -17.86 7.63
CA PHE A 204 -6.64 -17.37 8.83
C PHE A 204 -5.77 -17.63 10.05
N ARG A 205 -5.55 -16.60 10.86
CA ARG A 205 -4.88 -16.69 12.15
C ARG A 205 -5.86 -16.26 13.24
N PRO A 206 -6.26 -17.18 14.16
CA PRO A 206 -7.18 -16.84 15.23
C PRO A 206 -6.53 -15.91 16.26
N GLY A 207 -7.32 -15.04 16.85
CA GLY A 207 -6.98 -14.39 18.10
C GLY A 207 -7.26 -15.34 19.26
N THR A 208 -6.34 -15.44 20.23
CA THR A 208 -6.50 -16.25 21.42
C THR A 208 -6.20 -15.45 22.68
N ASP A 209 -6.82 -15.79 23.80
CA ASP A 209 -6.59 -15.08 25.06
C ASP A 209 -5.14 -15.24 25.53
N GLU A 210 -4.53 -16.42 25.30
CA GLU A 210 -3.13 -16.66 25.61
C GLU A 210 -2.19 -15.73 24.81
N TRP A 211 -2.47 -15.54 23.51
CA TRP A 211 -1.71 -14.60 22.70
C TRP A 211 -1.88 -13.15 23.16
N ILE A 212 -3.12 -12.72 23.44
CA ILE A 212 -3.41 -11.37 23.95
C ILE A 212 -2.68 -11.12 25.28
N HIS A 213 -2.64 -12.15 26.16
CA HIS A 213 -1.93 -12.10 27.44
C HIS A 213 -0.41 -11.97 27.23
N ASP A 214 0.19 -12.81 26.40
CA ASP A 214 1.62 -12.83 26.17
C ASP A 214 2.14 -11.54 25.53
N ILE A 215 1.34 -10.85 24.72
CA ILE A 215 1.65 -9.52 24.21
C ILE A 215 1.19 -8.38 25.14
N ARG A 216 0.62 -8.69 26.32
CA ARG A 216 0.17 -7.78 27.38
C ARG A 216 -0.90 -6.78 26.93
N MET A 217 -1.82 -7.21 26.10
CA MET A 217 -2.90 -6.34 25.61
C MET A 217 -4.22 -6.52 26.38
N ASP A 218 -4.25 -7.40 27.34
CA ASP A 218 -5.30 -7.57 28.36
C ASP A 218 -5.05 -6.76 29.64
N CYS A 219 -3.89 -6.13 29.76
CA CYS A 219 -3.46 -5.34 30.93
C CYS A 219 -2.94 -3.95 30.56
N ILE A 220 -3.51 -3.31 29.57
CA ILE A 220 -3.19 -1.92 29.22
C ILE A 220 -3.58 -1.02 30.41
N VAL A 221 -2.65 -0.14 30.80
CA VAL A 221 -2.89 0.81 31.90
C VAL A 221 -4.16 1.61 31.62
N GLU A 222 -5.11 1.53 32.55
CA GLU A 222 -6.42 2.14 32.37
C GLU A 222 -6.38 3.67 32.44
N ARG A 223 -7.18 4.28 31.59
CA ARG A 223 -7.62 5.67 31.66
C ARG A 223 -9.04 5.73 31.09
N LYS A 224 -9.75 6.84 31.25
CA LYS A 224 -11.11 7.00 30.70
C LYS A 224 -11.14 6.64 29.20
N GLY A 225 -11.93 5.63 28.84
CA GLY A 225 -12.12 5.16 27.47
C GLY A 225 -11.15 4.07 26.99
N THR A 226 -10.17 3.64 27.82
CA THR A 226 -9.30 2.49 27.48
C THR A 226 -10.11 1.20 27.41
N ARG A 227 -9.88 0.42 26.35
CA ARG A 227 -10.42 -0.92 26.16
C ARG A 227 -9.26 -1.90 26.10
N GLN A 228 -9.32 -2.95 26.91
CA GLN A 228 -8.44 -4.11 26.78
C GLN A 228 -8.77 -4.85 25.48
N TRP A 229 -7.78 -5.48 24.88
CA TRP A 229 -8.01 -6.26 23.67
C TRP A 229 -8.69 -7.58 24.03
N LYS A 230 -9.62 -8.01 23.17
CA LYS A 230 -10.30 -9.31 23.30
C LYS A 230 -9.90 -10.21 22.13
N ALA A 231 -9.62 -11.47 22.41
CA ALA A 231 -9.21 -12.45 21.40
C ALA A 231 -10.13 -12.46 20.16
N SER A 232 -11.45 -12.45 20.37
CA SER A 232 -12.45 -12.47 19.30
C SER A 232 -12.39 -11.26 18.33
N GLU A 233 -11.75 -10.16 18.73
CA GLU A 233 -11.61 -8.96 17.90
C GLU A 233 -10.35 -9.01 17.03
N TYR A 234 -9.46 -9.99 17.21
CA TYR A 234 -8.14 -10.07 16.58
C TYR A 234 -7.92 -11.30 15.72
N ASN A 235 -8.99 -11.82 15.16
CA ASN A 235 -8.90 -12.76 14.04
C ASN A 235 -8.32 -12.04 12.82
N LEU A 236 -7.26 -12.59 12.23
CA LEU A 236 -6.58 -12.00 11.08
C LEU A 236 -6.78 -12.87 9.84
N SER A 237 -7.18 -12.24 8.74
CA SER A 237 -7.54 -12.89 7.48
C SER A 237 -6.64 -12.38 6.36
N TYR A 238 -5.64 -13.16 5.99
CA TYR A 238 -4.71 -12.84 4.92
C TYR A 238 -5.23 -13.39 3.60
N GLU A 239 -5.65 -12.51 2.70
CA GLU A 239 -6.04 -12.92 1.34
C GLU A 239 -4.83 -13.36 0.55
N ARG A 240 -4.86 -14.58 0.00
CA ARG A 240 -3.78 -15.18 -0.79
C ARG A 240 -4.36 -15.89 -2.01
N GLU A 241 -3.48 -16.25 -2.93
CA GLU A 241 -3.79 -17.13 -4.06
C GLU A 241 -2.92 -18.38 -3.99
N VAL A 242 -3.51 -19.54 -4.24
CA VAL A 242 -2.76 -20.79 -4.32
C VAL A 242 -2.04 -20.83 -5.67
N ILE A 243 -0.72 -20.92 -5.65
CA ILE A 243 0.10 -21.00 -6.86
C ILE A 243 0.51 -22.43 -7.21
N LYS A 244 0.53 -23.34 -6.23
CA LYS A 244 0.92 -24.75 -6.40
C LYS A 244 0.38 -25.60 -5.26
N VAL A 245 0.14 -26.87 -5.52
CA VAL A 245 -0.22 -27.90 -4.51
C VAL A 245 0.67 -29.14 -4.73
N GLU A 246 1.33 -29.61 -3.67
CA GLU A 246 2.16 -30.82 -3.67
C GLU A 246 1.89 -31.68 -2.43
N GLY A 247 1.23 -32.80 -2.59
CA GLY A 247 0.81 -33.62 -1.46
C GLY A 247 -0.09 -32.81 -0.50
N LYS A 248 0.30 -32.71 0.76
CA LYS A 248 -0.37 -31.89 1.77
C LYS A 248 0.12 -30.45 1.83
N ARG A 249 1.07 -30.04 0.97
CA ARG A 249 1.63 -28.70 0.97
C ARG A 249 0.98 -27.83 -0.10
N ILE A 250 0.51 -26.66 0.32
CA ILE A 250 0.04 -25.60 -0.56
C ILE A 250 1.07 -24.47 -0.59
N TYR A 251 1.25 -23.87 -1.76
CA TYR A 251 2.11 -22.71 -1.97
C TYR A 251 1.25 -21.52 -2.31
N ILE A 252 1.55 -20.37 -1.73
CA ILE A 252 0.78 -19.13 -1.85
C ILE A 252 1.61 -18.03 -2.50
N ASP A 253 0.94 -17.09 -3.14
CA ASP A 253 1.51 -15.96 -3.87
C ASP A 253 2.36 -15.03 -3.01
N ASN A 254 1.84 -14.61 -1.87
CA ASN A 254 2.49 -13.69 -0.94
C ASN A 254 2.87 -14.38 0.37
N PRO A 255 4.00 -14.01 0.99
CA PRO A 255 4.49 -14.66 2.19
C PRO A 255 3.59 -14.40 3.40
N ILE A 256 3.74 -15.26 4.41
CA ILE A 256 3.23 -15.05 5.75
C ILE A 256 4.01 -13.89 6.39
N VAL A 257 3.30 -12.93 6.95
CA VAL A 257 3.87 -11.71 7.55
C VAL A 257 3.66 -11.61 9.07
N MET A 258 3.20 -12.68 9.68
CA MET A 258 3.08 -12.85 11.13
C MET A 258 3.24 -14.32 11.46
N GLN A 259 4.04 -14.66 12.46
CA GLN A 259 4.21 -16.05 12.91
C GLN A 259 2.87 -16.69 13.27
N MET A 260 2.69 -17.95 12.90
CA MET A 260 1.58 -18.78 13.35
C MET A 260 2.14 -19.90 14.21
N GLU A 261 1.80 -19.88 15.47
CA GLU A 261 2.31 -20.78 16.48
C GLU A 261 1.16 -21.63 17.01
N GLU A 262 1.35 -22.95 17.10
CA GLU A 262 0.33 -23.86 17.63
C GLU A 262 -0.14 -23.43 19.03
N LYS A 263 0.79 -22.92 19.84
CA LYS A 263 0.50 -22.33 21.15
C LYS A 263 -0.61 -21.26 21.11
N TYR A 264 -0.67 -20.49 20.04
CA TYR A 264 -1.68 -19.43 19.85
C TYR A 264 -2.78 -19.82 18.87
N GLY A 265 -3.07 -21.12 18.77
CA GLY A 265 -4.13 -21.64 17.92
C GLY A 265 -3.71 -21.95 16.48
N GLY A 266 -2.43 -21.78 16.13
CA GLY A 266 -1.90 -22.07 14.80
C GLY A 266 -2.55 -21.23 13.70
N GLY A 267 -3.01 -21.89 12.64
CA GLY A 267 -3.70 -21.26 11.53
C GLY A 267 -4.60 -22.21 10.76
N GLU A 268 -5.42 -21.63 9.90
CA GLU A 268 -6.32 -22.35 9.01
C GLU A 268 -6.27 -21.77 7.59
N VAL A 269 -6.66 -22.56 6.61
CA VAL A 269 -6.81 -22.10 5.22
C VAL A 269 -8.19 -22.50 4.71
N TYR A 270 -8.87 -21.58 4.04
CA TYR A 270 -10.13 -21.85 3.36
C TYR A 270 -10.27 -21.03 2.09
N LYS A 271 -11.04 -21.55 1.14
CA LYS A 271 -11.38 -20.83 -0.08
C LYS A 271 -12.44 -19.78 0.19
N TYR A 272 -12.38 -18.68 -0.51
CA TYR A 272 -13.37 -17.62 -0.38
C TYR A 272 -13.84 -17.10 -1.74
N SER A 273 -15.02 -16.51 -1.75
CA SER A 273 -15.54 -15.65 -2.80
C SER A 273 -15.68 -14.22 -2.30
N PHE A 274 -15.68 -13.26 -3.23
CA PHE A 274 -16.00 -11.87 -2.93
C PHE A 274 -16.86 -11.32 -4.08
N ASN A 275 -18.14 -11.63 -4.05
CA ASN A 275 -19.08 -11.21 -5.08
C ASN A 275 -19.34 -9.69 -5.00
N GLY A 276 -19.07 -8.99 -6.11
CA GLY A 276 -19.26 -7.54 -6.21
C GLY A 276 -18.05 -6.68 -5.85
N ARG A 277 -16.86 -7.26 -5.56
CA ARG A 277 -15.60 -6.52 -5.58
C ARG A 277 -15.33 -6.05 -7.00
N ILE A 278 -15.06 -4.76 -7.21
CA ILE A 278 -14.76 -4.20 -8.53
C ILE A 278 -13.26 -4.09 -8.77
N SER A 279 -12.86 -4.05 -10.05
CA SER A 279 -11.46 -4.01 -10.47
C SER A 279 -11.27 -3.13 -11.71
N GLU A 280 -10.02 -2.91 -12.11
CA GLU A 280 -9.65 -2.17 -13.32
C GLU A 280 -10.21 -0.73 -13.32
N VAL A 281 -10.27 -0.08 -12.14
CA VAL A 281 -10.67 1.32 -12.01
C VAL A 281 -9.46 2.19 -11.77
N GLY A 282 -9.31 3.22 -12.58
CA GLY A 282 -8.25 4.22 -12.47
C GLY A 282 -8.76 5.63 -12.27
N VAL A 283 -8.10 6.40 -11.42
CA VAL A 283 -8.27 7.85 -11.29
C VAL A 283 -6.91 8.51 -11.47
N MET A 284 -6.79 9.47 -12.40
CA MET A 284 -5.48 10.00 -12.74
C MET A 284 -5.48 11.40 -13.32
N ASN A 285 -4.32 12.09 -13.18
CA ASN A 285 -4.07 13.43 -13.73
C ASN A 285 -5.13 14.47 -13.31
N ILE A 286 -5.48 14.53 -12.03
CA ILE A 286 -6.55 15.40 -11.52
C ILE A 286 -6.09 16.06 -10.23
N CYS A 287 -6.37 17.36 -10.09
CA CYS A 287 -6.35 18.04 -8.80
C CYS A 287 -7.70 17.85 -8.11
N LEU A 288 -7.67 17.51 -6.83
CA LEU A 288 -8.82 17.40 -5.94
C LEU A 288 -8.65 18.42 -4.82
N GLU A 289 -9.57 19.35 -4.68
CA GLU A 289 -9.55 20.35 -3.61
C GLU A 289 -10.84 20.30 -2.79
N SER A 290 -10.79 20.80 -1.56
CA SER A 290 -11.98 21.01 -0.73
C SER A 290 -12.11 22.47 -0.34
N GLU A 291 -13.32 23.03 -0.42
CA GLU A 291 -13.65 24.23 0.32
C GLU A 291 -13.56 23.95 1.81
N PHE A 292 -13.24 24.95 2.60
CA PHE A 292 -13.20 24.92 4.06
C PHE A 292 -13.43 26.33 4.63
N GLU A 293 -13.89 26.43 5.87
CA GLU A 293 -14.16 27.70 6.52
C GLU A 293 -12.90 28.26 7.21
N ASP A 294 -12.19 27.41 7.95
CA ASP A 294 -10.97 27.78 8.67
C ASP A 294 -9.98 26.60 8.74
N TYR A 295 -8.85 26.83 9.41
CA TYR A 295 -7.76 25.86 9.48
C TYR A 295 -8.16 24.57 10.20
N GLU A 296 -9.07 24.62 11.17
CA GLU A 296 -9.53 23.49 11.99
C GLU A 296 -10.91 22.96 11.57
N ASP A 297 -11.47 23.45 10.46
CA ASP A 297 -12.75 23.00 9.95
C ASP A 297 -12.81 21.47 9.83
N THR A 298 -13.87 20.88 10.33
CA THR A 298 -14.11 19.43 10.26
C THR A 298 -15.38 19.05 9.50
N ASN A 299 -16.05 20.01 8.86
CA ASN A 299 -17.33 19.82 8.18
C ASN A 299 -17.23 20.21 6.69
N HIS A 300 -16.27 19.64 5.99
CA HIS A 300 -16.03 19.85 4.58
C HIS A 300 -15.60 18.54 3.89
N GLY A 301 -15.09 18.59 2.65
CA GLY A 301 -14.56 17.43 1.97
C GLY A 301 -13.59 16.61 2.83
N TRP A 302 -13.96 15.37 3.11
CA TRP A 302 -13.29 14.57 4.13
C TRP A 302 -12.15 13.73 3.58
N ILE A 303 -12.36 13.12 2.39
CA ILE A 303 -11.38 12.29 1.67
C ILE A 303 -11.40 12.73 0.20
N GLY A 304 -10.22 12.93 -0.39
CA GLY A 304 -10.13 13.22 -1.82
C GLY A 304 -10.56 12.03 -2.68
N LEU A 305 -9.90 10.89 -2.50
CA LEU A 305 -10.20 9.65 -3.21
C LEU A 305 -10.25 8.47 -2.24
N LEU A 306 -11.34 7.73 -2.24
CA LEU A 306 -11.56 6.53 -1.43
C LEU A 306 -11.69 5.29 -2.31
N PHE A 307 -10.88 4.28 -2.03
CA PHE A 307 -11.01 2.91 -2.55
C PHE A 307 -11.58 1.99 -1.48
N ASP A 308 -12.72 1.34 -1.75
CA ASP A 308 -13.35 0.37 -0.86
C ASP A 308 -13.92 -0.82 -1.65
N LYS A 309 -13.69 -2.03 -1.21
CA LYS A 309 -14.14 -3.27 -1.89
C LYS A 309 -13.69 -3.33 -3.36
N VAL A 310 -12.41 -3.09 -3.55
CA VAL A 310 -11.76 -3.06 -4.86
C VAL A 310 -10.54 -3.97 -4.89
N GLU A 311 -10.16 -4.40 -6.09
CA GLU A 311 -8.85 -5.01 -6.35
C GLU A 311 -8.31 -4.53 -7.70
N ASN A 312 -6.97 -4.54 -7.88
CA ASN A 312 -6.35 -4.12 -9.13
C ASN A 312 -6.85 -2.76 -9.63
N CYS A 313 -6.81 -1.77 -8.75
CA CYS A 313 -7.17 -0.39 -9.06
C CYS A 313 -5.97 0.53 -8.89
N TRP A 314 -6.05 1.75 -9.42
CA TRP A 314 -4.94 2.69 -9.29
C TRP A 314 -5.37 4.15 -9.17
N ALA A 315 -4.50 4.91 -8.49
CA ALA A 315 -4.47 6.36 -8.48
C ALA A 315 -3.10 6.81 -8.98
N ARG A 316 -3.05 7.76 -9.92
CA ARG A 316 -1.78 8.27 -10.44
C ARG A 316 -1.82 9.75 -10.78
N ASN A 317 -0.76 10.51 -10.43
CA ASN A 317 -0.68 11.95 -10.65
C ASN A 317 -1.93 12.66 -10.12
N ILE A 318 -2.24 12.48 -8.83
CA ILE A 318 -3.34 13.17 -8.15
C ILE A 318 -2.77 14.08 -7.10
N THR A 319 -3.20 15.34 -7.11
CA THR A 319 -2.94 16.27 -6.02
C THR A 319 -4.21 16.51 -5.23
N CYS A 320 -4.21 16.11 -3.96
CA CYS A 320 -5.29 16.38 -3.02
C CYS A 320 -4.90 17.56 -2.13
N ARG A 321 -5.79 18.55 -1.98
CA ARG A 321 -5.55 19.72 -1.12
C ARG A 321 -6.73 19.99 -0.20
N TYR A 322 -6.43 20.37 1.02
CA TYR A 322 -7.37 20.87 2.02
C TYR A 322 -8.36 19.85 2.59
N PHE A 323 -8.25 18.56 2.29
CA PHE A 323 -9.14 17.54 2.86
C PHE A 323 -8.94 17.36 4.38
N GLY A 324 -10.02 16.99 5.08
CA GLY A 324 -10.00 16.92 6.54
C GLY A 324 -9.37 15.64 7.10
N TYR A 325 -9.57 14.49 6.43
CA TYR A 325 -9.10 13.19 6.91
C TYR A 325 -7.97 12.61 6.06
N ALA A 326 -8.19 12.42 4.78
CA ALA A 326 -7.18 11.83 3.90
C ALA A 326 -7.23 12.42 2.49
N GLY A 327 -6.07 12.53 1.84
CA GLY A 327 -6.02 12.76 0.40
C GLY A 327 -6.47 11.50 -0.34
N ILE A 328 -5.79 10.37 -0.10
CA ILE A 328 -6.16 9.07 -0.68
C ILE A 328 -6.24 8.02 0.42
N SER A 329 -7.36 7.29 0.47
CA SER A 329 -7.60 6.22 1.43
C SER A 329 -7.95 4.91 0.72
N CYS A 330 -7.26 3.84 1.13
CA CYS A 330 -7.58 2.47 0.78
C CYS A 330 -8.24 1.81 2.01
N ASP A 331 -9.52 1.50 1.94
CA ASP A 331 -10.26 0.90 3.06
C ASP A 331 -10.00 -0.61 3.17
N THR A 332 -10.49 -1.22 4.24
CA THR A 332 -10.19 -2.59 4.70
C THR A 332 -10.39 -3.66 3.62
N ALA A 333 -11.36 -3.49 2.75
CA ALA A 333 -11.66 -4.44 1.68
C ALA A 333 -10.99 -4.09 0.33
N SER A 334 -10.03 -3.16 0.32
CA SER A 334 -9.19 -2.88 -0.86
C SER A 334 -7.99 -3.82 -0.91
N LYS A 335 -7.62 -4.25 -2.11
CA LYS A 335 -6.51 -5.16 -2.37
C LYS A 335 -5.82 -4.81 -3.69
N ASN A 336 -4.49 -4.95 -3.73
CA ASN A 336 -3.70 -4.72 -4.96
C ASN A 336 -3.96 -3.35 -5.61
N VAL A 337 -4.09 -2.30 -4.78
CA VAL A 337 -4.20 -0.92 -5.24
C VAL A 337 -2.81 -0.31 -5.35
N THR A 338 -2.54 0.39 -6.46
CA THR A 338 -1.34 1.23 -6.59
C THR A 338 -1.70 2.70 -6.54
N VAL A 339 -1.10 3.42 -5.61
CA VAL A 339 -1.14 4.89 -5.51
C VAL A 339 0.25 5.40 -5.87
N ALA A 340 0.38 6.05 -7.03
CA ALA A 340 1.66 6.44 -7.60
C ALA A 340 1.71 7.92 -7.95
N ASP A 341 2.84 8.58 -7.67
CA ASP A 341 3.11 9.95 -8.07
C ASP A 341 2.03 10.94 -7.55
N CYS A 342 1.46 10.69 -6.36
CA CYS A 342 0.36 11.46 -5.80
C CYS A 342 0.83 12.40 -4.67
N ARG A 343 0.09 13.50 -4.48
CA ARG A 343 0.38 14.50 -3.45
C ARG A 343 -0.83 14.73 -2.55
N CYS A 344 -0.60 14.90 -1.24
CA CYS A 344 -1.60 15.34 -0.27
C CYS A 344 -1.05 16.53 0.48
N LEU A 345 -1.61 17.71 0.23
CA LEU A 345 -1.03 18.98 0.63
C LEU A 345 -2.00 19.78 1.52
N GLU A 346 -1.46 20.45 2.53
CA GLU A 346 -2.14 21.49 3.30
C GLU A 346 -3.49 21.07 3.87
N MET A 347 -3.54 19.91 4.52
CA MET A 347 -4.78 19.40 5.12
C MET A 347 -5.42 20.39 6.11
N LYS A 348 -6.74 20.46 6.12
CA LYS A 348 -7.52 21.35 6.99
C LYS A 348 -8.43 20.54 7.90
N SER A 349 -8.13 20.53 9.18
CA SER A 349 -8.93 19.99 10.29
C SER A 349 -8.13 20.09 11.58
N MET A 350 -8.69 19.66 12.69
CA MET A 350 -7.97 19.61 13.97
C MET A 350 -6.72 18.73 13.89
N ILE A 351 -5.65 19.14 14.57
CA ILE A 351 -4.39 18.38 14.65
C ILE A 351 -4.46 17.41 15.84
N THR A 352 -5.51 16.60 15.91
CA THR A 352 -5.72 15.60 16.97
C THR A 352 -6.69 14.51 16.54
N GLY A 353 -6.91 13.51 17.37
CA GLY A 353 -7.88 12.45 17.10
C GLY A 353 -7.65 11.72 15.79
N GLY A 354 -8.72 11.36 15.10
CA GLY A 354 -8.70 10.66 13.81
C GLY A 354 -8.71 11.61 12.61
N PHE A 355 -7.78 12.57 12.53
CA PHE A 355 -7.72 13.60 11.51
C PHE A 355 -6.35 13.64 10.86
N ARG A 356 -6.30 14.12 9.59
CA ARG A 356 -5.08 14.37 8.79
C ARG A 356 -4.19 13.14 8.61
N TYR A 357 -4.76 12.08 8.06
CA TYR A 357 -4.07 10.85 7.65
C TYR A 357 -3.83 10.89 6.14
N SER A 358 -2.80 11.61 5.69
CA SER A 358 -2.60 12.01 4.29
C SER A 358 -2.79 10.87 3.29
N PHE A 359 -2.09 9.75 3.50
CA PHE A 359 -2.25 8.49 2.75
C PHE A 359 -2.56 7.37 3.74
N ASN A 360 -3.84 6.99 3.80
CA ASN A 360 -4.33 5.98 4.73
C ASN A 360 -4.50 4.62 4.07
N ASN A 361 -3.89 3.58 4.62
CA ASN A 361 -4.01 2.21 4.13
C ASN A 361 -4.59 1.28 5.20
N CYS A 362 -5.79 0.77 4.95
CA CYS A 362 -6.41 -0.29 5.74
C CYS A 362 -6.52 -1.62 4.98
N GLY A 363 -6.12 -1.63 3.70
CA GLY A 363 -6.21 -2.79 2.81
C GLY A 363 -4.97 -3.68 2.81
N GLN A 364 -4.97 -4.65 1.91
CA GLN A 364 -3.92 -5.66 1.77
C GLN A 364 -3.22 -5.55 0.41
N GLN A 365 -1.92 -5.85 0.38
CA GLN A 365 -1.12 -5.92 -0.86
C GLN A 365 -1.16 -4.61 -1.67
N ASN A 366 -1.31 -3.47 -0.99
CA ASN A 366 -1.33 -2.17 -1.61
C ASN A 366 0.07 -1.56 -1.70
N LEU A 367 0.29 -0.77 -2.75
CA LEU A 367 1.54 -0.04 -3.02
C LEU A 367 1.28 1.46 -3.08
N PHE A 368 1.99 2.21 -2.26
CA PHE A 368 2.09 3.66 -2.34
C PHE A 368 3.52 4.00 -2.75
N MET A 369 3.69 4.67 -3.90
CA MET A 369 5.01 4.96 -4.42
C MET A 369 5.15 6.40 -4.92
N ASN A 370 6.30 7.02 -4.65
CA ASN A 370 6.60 8.40 -5.05
C ASN A 370 5.55 9.40 -4.55
N CYS A 371 4.94 9.16 -3.40
CA CYS A 371 3.92 10.03 -2.84
C CYS A 371 4.53 11.12 -1.97
N GLN A 372 3.89 12.29 -1.95
CA GLN A 372 4.31 13.42 -1.15
C GLN A 372 3.17 13.93 -0.26
N ALA A 373 3.49 14.22 1.01
CA ALA A 373 2.55 14.80 1.95
C ALA A 373 3.11 16.07 2.61
N THR A 374 2.24 17.04 2.89
CA THR A 374 2.57 18.20 3.72
C THR A 374 1.44 18.51 4.71
N GLU A 375 1.81 18.98 5.89
CA GLU A 375 0.88 19.36 6.97
C GLU A 375 -0.07 18.24 7.40
N GLY A 376 0.31 16.99 7.17
CA GLY A 376 -0.41 15.85 7.71
C GLY A 376 -0.06 15.58 9.16
N ARG A 377 -0.88 14.80 9.84
CA ARG A 377 -0.60 14.33 11.20
C ARG A 377 -0.01 12.92 11.20
N HIS A 378 -0.52 12.05 10.34
CA HIS A 378 0.01 10.72 10.10
C HIS A 378 0.05 10.50 8.58
N ASP A 379 1.18 10.82 7.95
CA ASP A 379 1.23 11.00 6.52
C ASP A 379 1.18 9.70 5.71
N PHE A 380 1.90 8.66 6.14
CA PHE A 380 1.90 7.32 5.53
C PHE A 380 1.57 6.30 6.62
N VAL A 381 0.29 5.95 6.71
CA VAL A 381 -0.25 5.27 7.88
C VAL A 381 -1.00 3.99 7.51
N THR A 382 -0.90 2.99 8.38
CA THR A 382 -1.80 1.82 8.35
C THR A 382 -2.74 1.84 9.55
N GLY A 383 -3.98 1.40 9.32
CA GLY A 383 -5.02 1.31 10.34
C GLY A 383 -4.89 0.08 11.24
N ALA A 384 -6.00 -0.27 11.91
CA ALA A 384 -6.07 -1.43 12.80
C ALA A 384 -6.17 -2.76 12.03
N LYS A 385 -5.45 -3.77 12.49
CA LYS A 385 -5.53 -5.17 12.00
C LYS A 385 -5.27 -5.30 10.49
N VAL A 386 -4.44 -4.42 9.95
CA VAL A 386 -4.08 -4.46 8.53
C VAL A 386 -3.21 -5.69 8.27
N CYS A 387 -3.67 -6.52 7.35
CA CYS A 387 -2.98 -7.74 6.92
C CYS A 387 -2.10 -7.44 5.69
N GLY A 388 -0.78 -7.48 5.86
CA GLY A 388 0.17 -7.27 4.75
C GLY A 388 0.31 -8.48 3.80
N PRO A 389 1.28 -8.38 2.87
CA PRO A 389 2.26 -7.30 2.77
C PRO A 389 1.68 -5.99 2.20
N ASN A 390 2.23 -4.86 2.60
CA ASN A 390 1.96 -3.53 2.03
C ASN A 390 3.28 -2.76 1.89
N VAL A 391 3.35 -1.79 0.98
CA VAL A 391 4.58 -1.02 0.73
C VAL A 391 4.30 0.47 0.61
N PHE A 392 5.09 1.27 1.33
CA PHE A 392 5.31 2.69 1.06
C PHE A 392 6.74 2.83 0.53
N TYR A 393 6.88 3.18 -0.74
CA TYR A 393 8.17 3.27 -1.42
C TYR A 393 8.45 4.68 -1.91
N ASN A 394 9.64 5.22 -1.59
CA ASN A 394 10.11 6.54 -2.04
C ASN A 394 9.09 7.66 -1.75
N CYS A 395 8.52 7.65 -0.55
CA CYS A 395 7.51 8.59 -0.11
C CYS A 395 8.13 9.69 0.77
N ILE A 396 7.63 10.91 0.66
CA ILE A 396 8.18 12.09 1.35
C ILE A 396 7.07 12.80 2.12
N ALA A 397 7.29 13.03 3.43
CA ALA A 397 6.46 13.89 4.26
C ALA A 397 7.27 15.06 4.82
N SER A 398 6.69 16.24 4.84
CA SER A 398 7.31 17.45 5.41
C SER A 398 6.27 18.31 6.10
N GLN A 399 6.73 19.15 7.04
CA GLN A 399 5.86 19.94 7.91
C GLN A 399 4.86 19.03 8.67
N THR A 400 5.30 17.81 9.03
CA THR A 400 4.44 16.81 9.66
C THR A 400 4.19 17.15 11.14
N TYR A 401 2.97 16.91 11.62
CA TYR A 401 2.59 17.22 13.00
C TYR A 401 2.78 16.04 13.97
N ALA A 402 2.90 14.81 13.47
CA ALA A 402 3.15 13.64 14.31
C ALA A 402 4.00 12.60 13.58
N ASP A 403 3.70 11.34 13.76
CA ASP A 403 4.54 10.23 13.29
C ASP A 403 3.96 9.51 12.08
N ILE A 404 4.86 8.98 11.25
CA ILE A 404 4.59 7.99 10.21
C ILE A 404 4.65 6.60 10.85
N GLY A 405 3.93 5.64 10.29
CA GLY A 405 3.97 4.23 10.72
C GLY A 405 2.57 3.64 10.95
N PRO A 406 2.50 2.39 11.43
CA PRO A 406 1.24 1.79 11.82
C PRO A 406 0.65 2.56 13.00
N HIS A 407 -0.64 2.93 12.89
CA HIS A 407 -1.20 3.81 13.92
C HIS A 407 -1.60 3.07 15.18
N HIS A 408 -2.25 1.93 15.08
CA HIS A 408 -2.77 1.21 16.24
C HIS A 408 -3.22 -0.22 15.91
N ARG A 409 -3.35 -1.04 16.98
CA ARG A 409 -4.11 -2.29 16.97
C ARG A 409 -3.66 -3.28 15.88
N TRP A 410 -2.36 -3.55 15.84
CA TRP A 410 -1.79 -4.71 15.16
C TRP A 410 -1.88 -4.70 13.63
N ALA A 411 -1.20 -3.79 12.98
CA ALA A 411 -0.89 -3.97 11.56
C ALA A 411 0.26 -4.98 11.38
N SER A 412 0.25 -5.79 10.33
CA SER A 412 1.29 -6.77 10.06
C SER A 412 1.86 -6.64 8.64
N GLY A 413 3.18 -6.72 8.51
CA GLY A 413 3.87 -6.80 7.23
C GLY A 413 3.79 -5.54 6.38
N THR A 414 4.29 -4.40 6.85
CA THR A 414 4.43 -3.19 6.03
C THR A 414 5.90 -2.85 5.84
N LEU A 415 6.30 -2.59 4.60
CA LEU A 415 7.61 -2.08 4.25
C LEU A 415 7.54 -0.57 4.03
N TYR A 416 8.33 0.17 4.79
CA TYR A 416 8.65 1.58 4.58
C TYR A 416 10.04 1.63 3.94
N ASP A 417 10.10 1.85 2.63
CA ASP A 417 11.33 1.77 1.83
C ASP A 417 11.70 3.13 1.26
N ASN A 418 12.84 3.67 1.67
CA ASN A 418 13.26 5.02 1.30
C ASN A 418 12.21 6.09 1.64
N VAL A 419 11.53 5.96 2.77
CA VAL A 419 10.58 6.98 3.26
C VAL A 419 11.34 8.08 3.98
N TYR A 420 11.02 9.33 3.64
CA TYR A 420 11.55 10.52 4.29
C TYR A 420 10.47 11.25 5.09
N THR A 421 10.82 11.70 6.29
CA THR A 421 10.01 12.66 7.07
C THR A 421 10.90 13.61 7.87
N ASP A 422 10.45 14.85 8.06
CA ASP A 422 11.04 15.81 9.00
C ASP A 422 10.56 15.57 10.45
N GLY A 423 9.62 14.64 10.65
CA GLY A 423 9.13 14.16 11.94
C GLY A 423 9.73 12.82 12.35
N GLU A 424 8.92 11.96 12.94
CA GLU A 424 9.29 10.64 13.46
C GLU A 424 8.64 9.50 12.67
N ILE A 425 9.29 8.33 12.69
CA ILE A 425 8.68 7.07 12.25
C ILE A 425 8.56 6.17 13.49
N ASN A 426 7.33 5.74 13.82
CA ASN A 426 7.07 5.00 15.04
C ASN A 426 6.37 3.67 14.80
N VAL A 427 6.97 2.61 15.32
CA VAL A 427 6.38 1.27 15.44
C VAL A 427 6.56 0.84 16.88
N GLN A 428 5.57 1.04 17.72
CA GLN A 428 5.70 0.88 19.16
C GLN A 428 4.41 0.43 19.83
N ASP A 429 4.52 0.01 21.09
CA ASP A 429 3.36 -0.11 21.96
C ASP A 429 2.89 1.27 22.38
N ARG A 430 1.73 1.66 21.88
CA ARG A 430 1.09 2.96 22.19
C ARG A 430 0.26 2.92 23.47
N GLY A 431 0.13 1.75 24.09
CA GLY A 431 -0.58 1.53 25.35
C GLY A 431 -1.99 2.10 25.34
N ASN A 432 -2.29 2.96 26.31
CA ASN A 432 -3.61 3.57 26.48
C ASN A 432 -3.86 4.85 25.65
N TRP A 433 -3.04 5.15 24.63
CA TRP A 433 -3.40 6.19 23.66
C TRP A 433 -4.71 5.84 22.95
N GLY A 434 -5.47 6.88 22.57
CA GLY A 434 -6.81 6.69 22.02
C GLY A 434 -7.69 5.87 22.97
N SER A 435 -8.25 4.81 22.50
CA SER A 435 -9.09 3.86 23.26
C SER A 435 -8.36 2.56 23.61
N GLY A 436 -7.05 2.61 23.88
CA GLY A 436 -6.21 1.42 24.08
C GLY A 436 -5.61 0.95 22.75
N HIS A 437 -4.75 1.79 22.16
CA HIS A 437 -4.12 1.50 20.87
C HIS A 437 -3.21 0.28 20.93
N GLY A 438 -2.50 0.08 22.06
CA GLY A 438 -1.61 -1.06 22.27
C GLY A 438 -0.52 -1.15 21.21
N TRP A 439 -0.12 -2.36 20.85
CA TRP A 439 0.87 -2.60 19.81
C TRP A 439 0.40 -2.09 18.46
N ALA A 440 1.22 -1.24 17.85
CA ALA A 440 0.94 -0.68 16.52
C ALA A 440 1.06 -1.74 15.42
N GLY A 441 2.07 -2.62 15.51
CA GLY A 441 2.22 -3.66 14.52
C GLY A 441 3.40 -4.61 14.74
N VAL A 442 3.47 -5.61 13.85
CA VAL A 442 4.53 -6.63 13.79
C VAL A 442 5.00 -6.83 12.34
N THR A 443 6.24 -7.25 12.16
CA THR A 443 6.86 -7.41 10.83
C THR A 443 6.81 -6.13 10.00
N GLN A 444 6.96 -5.02 10.71
CA GLN A 444 7.15 -3.72 10.07
C GLN A 444 8.63 -3.56 9.74
N VAL A 445 8.93 -3.21 8.50
CA VAL A 445 10.32 -3.10 8.01
C VAL A 445 10.56 -1.66 7.56
N LEU A 446 11.50 -0.98 8.21
CA LEU A 446 12.06 0.28 7.74
C LEU A 446 13.35 -0.04 6.99
N TRP A 447 13.43 0.35 5.72
CA TRP A 447 14.61 0.15 4.90
C TRP A 447 15.11 1.47 4.34
N ASN A 448 16.34 1.86 4.70
CA ASN A 448 17.00 3.08 4.21
C ASN A 448 16.13 4.35 4.34
N CYS A 449 15.33 4.43 5.41
CA CYS A 449 14.48 5.56 5.70
C CYS A 449 15.29 6.74 6.28
N ARG A 450 14.71 7.95 6.21
CA ARG A 450 15.26 9.15 6.83
C ARG A 450 14.20 9.87 7.66
N ALA A 451 14.48 10.09 8.94
CA ALA A 451 13.59 10.76 9.88
C ALA A 451 14.38 11.56 10.92
N LYS A 452 13.73 12.50 11.61
CA LYS A 452 14.30 13.15 12.78
C LYS A 452 14.64 12.13 13.86
N GLY A 453 13.74 11.16 14.08
CA GLY A 453 13.93 10.04 14.97
C GLY A 453 12.97 8.89 14.65
N ALA A 454 13.25 7.72 15.25
CA ALA A 454 12.35 6.58 15.17
C ALA A 454 12.32 5.79 16.49
N ALA A 455 11.10 5.44 16.93
CA ALA A 455 10.85 4.55 18.04
C ALA A 455 10.30 3.23 17.49
N ILE A 456 11.17 2.22 17.37
CA ILE A 456 10.78 0.94 16.81
C ILE A 456 10.98 -0.15 17.87
N GLN A 457 9.87 -0.75 18.30
CA GLN A 457 9.83 -1.82 19.31
C GLN A 457 9.21 -3.08 18.67
N SER A 458 9.60 -4.25 19.15
CA SER A 458 8.98 -5.53 18.78
C SER A 458 8.05 -6.02 19.89
N PRO A 459 6.94 -6.68 19.57
CA PRO A 459 6.12 -7.35 20.58
C PRO A 459 6.88 -8.57 21.14
N TRP A 460 6.44 -9.09 22.30
CA TRP A 460 7.07 -10.27 22.91
C TRP A 460 6.83 -11.58 22.15
N ALA A 461 5.84 -11.59 21.25
CA ALA A 461 5.46 -12.77 20.47
C ALA A 461 5.02 -12.38 19.07
N SER A 462 4.99 -13.37 18.17
CA SER A 462 4.44 -13.33 16.81
C SER A 462 5.30 -12.64 15.75
N GLY A 463 6.53 -12.28 16.04
CA GLY A 463 7.52 -11.75 15.09
C GLY A 463 8.22 -10.49 15.57
N ASP A 464 9.20 -10.07 14.80
CA ASP A 464 10.00 -8.88 15.05
C ASP A 464 9.63 -7.73 14.10
N ASN A 465 9.96 -6.51 14.52
CA ASN A 465 10.03 -5.34 13.67
C ASN A 465 11.50 -5.04 13.32
N TYR A 466 11.74 -4.41 12.18
CA TYR A 466 13.08 -4.21 11.64
C TYR A 466 13.31 -2.73 11.31
N CYS A 467 14.49 -2.22 11.68
CA CYS A 467 14.93 -0.87 11.33
C CYS A 467 16.35 -0.95 10.73
N ILE A 468 16.44 -0.92 9.41
CA ILE A 468 17.67 -1.15 8.66
C ILE A 468 18.04 0.10 7.87
N GLY A 469 19.22 0.67 8.16
CA GLY A 469 19.74 1.82 7.43
C GLY A 469 19.03 3.14 7.71
N LEU A 470 18.39 3.30 8.87
CA LEU A 470 17.77 4.57 9.24
C LEU A 470 18.81 5.69 9.32
N LYS A 471 18.56 6.79 8.64
CA LYS A 471 19.25 8.08 8.83
C LYS A 471 18.45 8.94 9.79
N GLY A 472 18.89 9.00 11.04
CA GLY A 472 18.21 9.69 12.12
C GLY A 472 18.57 9.14 13.50
N LYS A 473 17.83 9.60 14.51
CA LYS A 473 18.04 9.20 15.90
C LYS A 473 17.18 7.98 16.24
N LYS A 474 17.76 6.99 16.93
CA LYS A 474 16.98 6.02 17.68
C LYS A 474 16.42 6.72 18.91
N VAL A 475 15.10 6.72 19.07
CA VAL A 475 14.42 7.31 20.23
C VAL A 475 13.75 6.22 21.04
N GLN A 476 13.61 6.46 22.32
CA GLN A 476 12.92 5.53 23.21
C GLN A 476 11.42 5.52 22.88
N GLY A 477 10.82 4.33 22.81
CA GLY A 477 9.38 4.21 22.72
C GLY A 477 8.69 4.74 23.97
N ARG A 478 7.41 5.09 23.81
CA ARG A 478 6.57 5.68 24.86
C ARG A 478 6.57 4.87 26.16
N LEU A 479 6.53 3.55 26.04
CA LEU A 479 6.51 2.65 27.18
C LEU A 479 7.86 1.96 27.34
N SER A 480 8.46 2.07 28.51
CA SER A 480 9.70 1.39 28.86
C SER A 480 9.50 -0.13 28.99
N GLY A 481 10.60 -0.90 28.92
CA GLY A 481 10.59 -2.35 29.13
C GLY A 481 9.93 -3.14 27.99
N ARG A 482 9.69 -2.51 26.83
CA ARG A 482 9.29 -3.21 25.60
C ARG A 482 10.55 -3.68 24.87
N PRO A 483 10.54 -4.88 24.24
CA PRO A 483 11.68 -5.33 23.45
C PRO A 483 11.97 -4.35 22.30
N ASP A 484 13.25 -4.16 22.02
CA ASP A 484 13.68 -3.42 20.83
C ASP A 484 13.35 -4.19 19.55
N ALA A 485 13.22 -3.47 18.45
CA ALA A 485 13.26 -4.04 17.12
C ALA A 485 14.66 -4.56 16.75
N ARG A 486 14.78 -5.21 15.63
CA ARG A 486 16.07 -5.55 15.01
C ARG A 486 16.64 -4.32 14.31
N TRP A 487 17.69 -3.73 14.88
CA TRP A 487 18.33 -2.51 14.39
C TRP A 487 19.67 -2.81 13.73
N GLU A 488 19.87 -2.33 12.48
CA GLU A 488 21.12 -2.44 11.76
C GLU A 488 21.41 -1.20 10.90
N GLY A 489 22.69 -0.90 10.68
CA GLY A 489 23.16 0.11 9.74
C GLY A 489 22.63 1.52 10.00
N GLN A 490 22.38 1.88 11.26
CA GLN A 490 21.94 3.24 11.61
C GLN A 490 22.97 4.28 11.19
N ASN A 491 22.54 5.28 10.43
CA ASN A 491 23.36 6.37 9.87
C ASN A 491 24.45 5.92 8.86
N GLU A 492 24.40 4.66 8.40
CA GLU A 492 25.26 4.21 7.32
C GLU A 492 24.98 4.95 6.01
N SER A 493 26.03 5.34 5.30
CA SER A 493 25.91 6.18 4.10
C SER A 493 25.49 5.38 2.85
N ASN A 494 25.90 4.13 2.75
CA ASN A 494 25.82 3.33 1.53
C ASN A 494 25.09 2.01 1.78
N ILE A 495 23.80 2.09 2.16
CA ILE A 495 22.96 0.89 2.32
C ILE A 495 22.78 0.22 0.96
N PHE A 496 23.06 -1.08 0.90
CA PHE A 496 22.90 -1.89 -0.31
C PHE A 496 22.11 -3.19 -0.02
N PRO A 497 21.03 -3.48 -0.79
CA PRO A 497 20.47 -2.65 -1.87
C PRO A 497 19.91 -1.33 -1.36
N ARG A 498 19.94 -0.29 -2.18
CA ARG A 498 19.39 1.02 -1.82
C ARG A 498 17.89 0.95 -1.48
N SER A 499 17.15 0.11 -2.20
CA SER A 499 15.75 -0.20 -1.98
C SER A 499 15.56 -1.71 -1.91
N LEU A 500 14.93 -2.16 -0.84
CA LEU A 500 14.57 -3.57 -0.67
C LEU A 500 13.46 -3.96 -1.64
N TYR A 501 12.40 -3.14 -1.76
CA TYR A 501 11.29 -3.38 -2.67
C TYR A 501 11.75 -3.55 -4.12
N VAL A 502 12.60 -2.61 -4.60
CA VAL A 502 13.13 -2.68 -5.97
C VAL A 502 14.00 -3.92 -6.17
N ALA A 503 14.86 -4.24 -5.21
CA ALA A 503 15.70 -5.43 -5.29
C ALA A 503 14.88 -6.72 -5.35
N GLN A 504 13.82 -6.82 -4.55
CA GLN A 504 12.88 -7.95 -4.56
C GLN A 504 12.12 -8.04 -5.88
N LEU A 505 11.63 -6.90 -6.38
CA LEU A 505 10.94 -6.83 -7.66
C LEU A 505 11.85 -7.25 -8.83
N MET A 506 13.10 -6.78 -8.85
CA MET A 506 14.11 -7.18 -9.83
C MET A 506 14.44 -8.68 -9.76
N ALA A 507 14.59 -9.22 -8.55
CA ALA A 507 14.89 -10.64 -8.36
C ALA A 507 13.76 -11.54 -8.89
N ARG A 508 12.50 -11.10 -8.76
CA ARG A 508 11.33 -11.80 -9.28
C ARG A 508 11.22 -11.71 -10.80
N HIS A 509 11.48 -10.55 -11.37
CA HIS A 509 11.35 -10.27 -12.80
C HIS A 509 12.74 -10.13 -13.45
N LYS A 510 13.39 -11.24 -13.78
CA LYS A 510 14.72 -11.28 -14.41
C LYS A 510 14.92 -10.37 -15.64
N ASN A 511 13.86 -9.81 -16.21
CA ASN A 511 13.83 -8.96 -17.40
C ASN A 511 13.00 -7.68 -17.25
N LEU A 512 12.69 -7.21 -16.02
CA LEU A 512 11.88 -6.01 -15.85
C LEU A 512 12.69 -4.78 -16.25
N ASN A 513 12.23 -4.10 -17.30
CA ASN A 513 12.80 -2.83 -17.71
C ASN A 513 12.46 -1.77 -16.63
N LEU A 514 13.44 -1.40 -15.81
CA LEU A 514 13.33 -0.47 -14.68
C LEU A 514 12.79 0.93 -15.03
N THR A 515 12.55 1.21 -16.31
CA THR A 515 11.87 2.44 -16.76
C THR A 515 10.47 2.60 -16.17
N ILE A 516 9.87 1.55 -15.62
CA ILE A 516 8.56 1.61 -14.94
C ILE A 516 8.66 2.31 -13.58
N LEU A 517 9.80 2.26 -12.92
CA LEU A 517 10.01 2.86 -11.59
C LEU A 517 10.68 4.25 -11.64
N ASN A 518 11.23 4.63 -12.80
CA ASN A 518 11.97 5.88 -12.98
C ASN A 518 11.26 6.93 -13.84
N LYS A 519 9.99 6.76 -14.19
CA LYS A 519 9.21 7.76 -14.95
C LYS A 519 8.05 8.28 -14.16
#